data_7859311e371e272933c1c8cfef911349
#
_entry.id   7859311e371e272933c1c8cfef911349
#
_cell.length_a   1.000
_cell.length_b   1.000
_cell.length_c   1.000
_cell.angle_alpha   90.00
_cell.angle_beta   90.00
_cell.angle_gamma   90.00
#
_symmetry.space_group_name_H-M   'P 1'
#
loop_
_entity.id
_entity.type
_entity.pdbx_description
1 polymer ?
#
loop_
_entity_poly.entity_id
_entity_poly.type
_entity_poly.pdbx_seq_one_letter_code
_entity_poly.pdbx_strand_id
1 'polypeptide(L)'
;MTKVPKYWNKAKNYLSKKDKIMSKLIKNYQSPSEIILTTRKDIFFSLCKSIIGQQISVVAANSVFFKFKKKCNNRINAKSVSKLTFSQLKSCGLSRQKVLGIKNLAKKILNKSFNPKLIIKMSDEEAIEYLSDLKQIGRWSAEMILLFTYNRPDIWPVQDIGLLRAISKNYNKKYLPPISFINLLKKRFSPYCSVATWYLW
;
A
#
# COMPACT_ATOMS: atom_id res chain seq x y z
N MET A 1 10.72 16.96 1.63
CA MET A 1 11.62 15.97 1.04
C MET A 1 11.08 14.58 1.32
N THR A 2 10.78 13.81 0.29
CA THR A 2 10.42 12.40 0.38
C THR A 2 11.68 11.63 0.74
N LYS A 3 11.69 10.99 1.93
CA LYS A 3 12.88 10.25 2.36
C LYS A 3 12.90 8.87 1.70
N VAL A 4 13.96 8.59 0.96
CA VAL A 4 14.31 7.25 0.49
C VAL A 4 14.49 6.32 1.70
N PRO A 5 13.94 5.10 1.71
CA PRO A 5 14.18 4.16 2.79
C PRO A 5 15.67 3.88 3.00
N LYS A 6 16.14 3.88 4.25
CA LYS A 6 17.57 3.67 4.56
C LYS A 6 18.13 2.37 3.98
N TYR A 7 17.29 1.35 3.81
CA TYR A 7 17.67 0.05 3.26
C TYR A 7 17.69 -0.01 1.72
N TRP A 8 17.26 1.05 1.02
CA TRP A 8 17.02 1.04 -0.43
C TRP A 8 18.22 0.56 -1.25
N ASN A 9 19.38 1.20 -1.08
CA ASN A 9 20.59 0.82 -1.81
C ASN A 9 21.11 -0.57 -1.44
N LYS A 10 21.04 -0.93 -0.14
CA LYS A 10 21.37 -2.29 0.30
C LYS A 10 20.47 -3.34 -0.33
N ALA A 11 19.17 -3.06 -0.44
CA ALA A 11 18.20 -3.93 -1.08
C ALA A 11 18.48 -4.09 -2.59
N LYS A 12 18.74 -2.99 -3.31
CA LYS A 12 19.11 -3.06 -4.75
C LYS A 12 20.32 -3.96 -4.97
N ASN A 13 21.38 -3.75 -4.20
CA ASN A 13 22.60 -4.56 -4.31
C ASN A 13 22.34 -6.04 -4.00
N TYR A 14 21.56 -6.32 -2.96
CA TYR A 14 21.18 -7.69 -2.59
C TYR A 14 20.38 -8.37 -3.70
N LEU A 15 19.31 -7.74 -4.18
CA LEU A 15 18.43 -8.28 -5.21
C LEU A 15 19.17 -8.49 -6.54
N SER A 16 20.05 -7.57 -6.94
CA SER A 16 20.85 -7.69 -8.16
C SER A 16 21.82 -8.86 -8.11
N LYS A 17 22.37 -9.19 -6.93
CA LYS A 17 23.24 -10.36 -6.75
C LYS A 17 22.46 -11.67 -6.72
N LYS A 18 21.23 -11.66 -6.20
CA LYS A 18 20.42 -12.86 -6.00
C LYS A 18 19.63 -13.31 -7.23
N ASP A 19 19.36 -12.39 -8.16
CA ASP A 19 18.48 -12.68 -9.30
C ASP A 19 18.84 -11.87 -10.54
N LYS A 20 19.07 -12.55 -11.68
CA LYS A 20 19.47 -11.90 -12.94
C LYS A 20 18.38 -10.98 -13.49
N ILE A 21 17.10 -11.34 -13.30
CA ILE A 21 15.96 -10.52 -13.77
C ILE A 21 15.87 -9.26 -12.93
N MET A 22 15.99 -9.38 -11.60
CA MET A 22 16.03 -8.22 -10.73
C MET A 22 17.22 -7.31 -11.04
N SER A 23 18.40 -7.89 -11.33
CA SER A 23 19.57 -7.11 -11.76
C SER A 23 19.28 -6.28 -13.01
N LYS A 24 18.62 -6.89 -14.03
CA LYS A 24 18.22 -6.19 -15.26
C LYS A 24 17.20 -5.09 -14.98
N LEU A 25 16.15 -5.37 -14.21
CA LEU A 25 15.11 -4.38 -13.86
C LEU A 25 15.71 -3.19 -13.10
N ILE A 26 16.52 -3.44 -12.07
CA ILE A 26 17.16 -2.39 -11.29
C ILE A 26 18.07 -1.51 -12.17
N LYS A 27 18.83 -2.10 -13.08
CA LYS A 27 19.69 -1.35 -14.03
C LYS A 27 18.86 -0.47 -14.99
N ASN A 28 17.73 -0.95 -15.48
CA ASN A 28 16.87 -0.21 -16.41
C ASN A 28 16.23 1.04 -15.77
N TYR A 29 16.06 1.06 -14.45
CA TYR A 29 15.44 2.15 -13.70
C TYR A 29 16.44 2.95 -12.84
N GLN A 30 17.73 2.96 -13.21
CA GLN A 30 18.73 3.82 -12.55
C GLN A 30 18.58 5.30 -12.97
N SER A 31 19.12 6.20 -12.12
CA SER A 31 19.12 7.66 -12.36
C SER A 31 19.47 8.05 -13.81
N PRO A 32 18.74 9.03 -14.43
CA PRO A 32 17.78 9.94 -13.82
C PRO A 32 16.34 9.41 -13.71
N SER A 33 16.06 8.22 -14.18
CA SER A 33 14.71 7.62 -14.25
C SER A 33 14.36 6.76 -13.04
N GLU A 34 15.20 6.76 -11.98
CA GLU A 34 14.95 5.92 -10.81
C GLU A 34 13.66 6.35 -10.09
N ILE A 35 12.66 5.49 -10.10
CA ILE A 35 11.45 5.66 -9.34
C ILE A 35 11.68 5.07 -7.95
N ILE A 36 11.69 5.93 -6.94
CA ILE A 36 12.00 5.56 -5.56
C ILE A 36 10.71 5.39 -4.76
N LEU A 37 10.65 4.33 -3.96
CA LEU A 37 9.58 4.13 -2.99
C LEU A 37 9.61 5.26 -1.94
N THR A 38 8.52 6.02 -1.86
CA THR A 38 8.44 7.17 -0.96
C THR A 38 7.43 6.96 0.15
N THR A 39 7.80 7.38 1.38
CA THR A 39 6.94 7.24 2.56
C THR A 39 5.75 8.19 2.53
N ARG A 40 4.56 7.68 2.78
CA ARG A 40 3.39 8.49 3.12
C ARG A 40 3.33 8.69 4.63
N LYS A 41 3.39 9.94 5.12
CA LYS A 41 3.54 10.23 6.54
C LYS A 41 2.28 10.02 7.40
N ASP A 42 1.09 10.14 6.82
CA ASP A 42 -0.18 10.10 7.56
C ASP A 42 -0.94 8.81 7.28
N ILE A 43 -1.05 7.97 8.30
CA ILE A 43 -1.76 6.69 8.23
C ILE A 43 -3.27 6.87 7.99
N PHE A 44 -3.92 7.85 8.63
CA PHE A 44 -5.35 8.10 8.42
C PHE A 44 -5.62 8.51 6.97
N PHE A 45 -4.81 9.42 6.45
CA PHE A 45 -4.83 9.81 5.04
C PHE A 45 -4.64 8.60 4.10
N SER A 46 -3.64 7.77 4.39
CA SER A 46 -3.31 6.60 3.58
C SER A 46 -4.45 5.56 3.57
N LEU A 47 -5.06 5.29 4.72
CA LEU A 47 -6.21 4.40 4.85
C LEU A 47 -7.44 4.95 4.12
N CYS A 48 -7.75 6.25 4.27
CA CYS A 48 -8.83 6.88 3.51
C CYS A 48 -8.58 6.78 1.99
N LYS A 49 -7.36 7.05 1.54
CA LYS A 49 -6.99 6.96 0.11
C LYS A 49 -7.12 5.52 -0.41
N SER A 50 -6.71 4.53 0.38
CA SER A 50 -6.88 3.11 0.06
C SER A 50 -8.36 2.74 -0.09
N ILE A 51 -9.21 3.07 0.89
CA ILE A 51 -10.65 2.79 0.82
C ILE A 51 -11.29 3.46 -0.40
N ILE A 52 -10.95 4.72 -0.69
CA ILE A 52 -11.50 5.47 -1.82
C ILE A 52 -11.12 4.81 -3.15
N GLY A 53 -9.87 4.35 -3.28
CA GLY A 53 -9.34 3.79 -4.54
C GLY A 53 -9.83 2.38 -4.89
N GLN A 54 -10.47 1.65 -3.95
CA GLN A 54 -10.90 0.27 -4.20
C GLN A 54 -11.91 0.17 -5.35
N GLN A 55 -11.70 -0.80 -6.26
CA GLN A 55 -12.62 -1.18 -7.33
C GLN A 55 -13.03 -0.05 -8.28
N ILE A 56 -12.21 0.97 -8.45
CA ILE A 56 -12.42 2.06 -9.42
C ILE A 56 -11.10 2.41 -10.11
N SER A 57 -11.18 3.06 -11.27
CA SER A 57 -9.99 3.52 -11.99
C SER A 57 -9.22 4.59 -11.21
N VAL A 58 -7.93 4.74 -11.51
CA VAL A 58 -7.07 5.77 -10.89
C VAL A 58 -7.65 7.17 -11.10
N VAL A 59 -8.17 7.45 -12.29
CA VAL A 59 -8.78 8.75 -12.63
C VAL A 59 -10.01 9.01 -11.75
N ALA A 60 -10.91 8.03 -11.64
CA ALA A 60 -12.09 8.13 -10.78
C ALA A 60 -11.69 8.29 -9.30
N ALA A 61 -10.71 7.50 -8.82
CA ALA A 61 -10.22 7.59 -7.45
C ALA A 61 -9.67 8.98 -7.13
N ASN A 62 -8.91 9.58 -8.03
CA ASN A 62 -8.36 10.93 -7.85
C ASN A 62 -9.46 11.99 -7.81
N SER A 63 -10.49 11.90 -8.66
CA SER A 63 -11.64 12.79 -8.66
C SER A 63 -12.41 12.74 -7.34
N VAL A 64 -12.77 11.51 -6.89
CA VAL A 64 -13.46 11.29 -5.61
C VAL A 64 -12.62 11.81 -4.44
N PHE A 65 -11.32 11.50 -4.44
CA PHE A 65 -10.40 11.93 -3.39
C PHE A 65 -10.27 13.46 -3.32
N PHE A 66 -10.24 14.13 -4.47
CA PHE A 66 -10.21 15.60 -4.52
C PHE A 66 -11.46 16.23 -3.90
N LYS A 67 -12.67 15.71 -4.23
CA LYS A 67 -13.94 16.14 -3.63
C LYS A 67 -13.95 15.89 -2.12
N PHE A 68 -13.52 14.70 -1.69
CA PHE A 68 -13.39 14.34 -0.28
C PHE A 68 -12.44 15.28 0.48
N LYS A 69 -11.27 15.59 -0.11
CA LYS A 69 -10.31 16.52 0.47
C LYS A 69 -10.90 17.92 0.66
N LYS A 70 -11.64 18.43 -0.35
CA LYS A 70 -12.36 19.73 -0.25
C LYS A 70 -13.38 19.71 0.88
N LYS A 71 -14.19 18.66 1.02
CA LYS A 71 -15.15 18.53 2.12
C LYS A 71 -14.50 18.50 3.51
N CYS A 72 -13.28 18.00 3.61
CA CYS A 72 -12.47 18.05 4.83
C CYS A 72 -11.71 19.37 5.02
N ASN A 73 -12.04 20.43 4.30
CA ASN A 73 -11.33 21.73 4.33
C ASN A 73 -9.81 21.54 4.11
N ASN A 74 -9.43 20.69 3.17
CA ASN A 74 -8.06 20.32 2.84
C ASN A 74 -7.24 19.64 3.97
N ARG A 75 -7.85 19.35 5.12
CA ARG A 75 -7.23 18.66 6.27
C ARG A 75 -7.91 17.33 6.52
N ILE A 76 -7.39 16.26 5.88
CA ILE A 76 -7.92 14.90 6.05
C ILE A 76 -7.37 14.31 7.35
N ASN A 77 -8.19 14.30 8.40
CA ASN A 77 -7.91 13.65 9.68
C ASN A 77 -9.22 13.15 10.32
N ALA A 78 -9.11 12.34 11.37
CA ALA A 78 -10.27 11.74 12.01
C ALA A 78 -11.29 12.79 12.54
N LYS A 79 -10.80 13.91 13.07
CA LYS A 79 -11.65 15.00 13.60
C LYS A 79 -12.42 15.72 12.48
N SER A 80 -11.79 15.99 11.32
CA SER A 80 -12.48 16.62 10.18
C SER A 80 -13.53 15.69 9.58
N VAL A 81 -13.21 14.40 9.43
CA VAL A 81 -14.13 13.39 8.88
C VAL A 81 -15.31 13.10 9.81
N SER A 82 -15.11 13.08 11.14
CA SER A 82 -16.20 12.84 12.09
C SER A 82 -17.32 13.88 12.01
N LYS A 83 -16.99 15.12 11.65
CA LYS A 83 -17.94 16.24 11.50
C LYS A 83 -18.81 16.14 10.23
N LEU A 84 -18.38 15.36 9.24
CA LEU A 84 -19.12 15.21 7.98
C LEU A 84 -20.29 14.24 8.16
N THR A 85 -21.44 14.61 7.62
CA THR A 85 -22.61 13.73 7.55
C THR A 85 -22.40 12.60 6.53
N PHE A 86 -23.22 11.57 6.61
CA PHE A 86 -23.23 10.48 5.62
C PHE A 86 -23.49 11.01 4.21
N SER A 87 -24.48 11.90 4.05
CA SER A 87 -24.83 12.51 2.77
C SER A 87 -23.68 13.34 2.19
N GLN A 88 -23.00 14.14 3.02
CA GLN A 88 -21.83 14.91 2.57
C GLN A 88 -20.69 14.05 2.06
N LEU A 89 -20.42 12.90 2.71
CA LEU A 89 -19.41 11.96 2.23
C LEU A 89 -19.87 11.26 0.95
N LYS A 90 -21.15 10.89 0.86
CA LYS A 90 -21.73 10.27 -0.35
C LYS A 90 -21.70 11.21 -1.55
N SER A 91 -21.91 12.52 -1.36
CA SER A 91 -21.84 13.51 -2.43
C SER A 91 -20.43 13.68 -3.05
N CYS A 92 -19.39 13.16 -2.40
CA CYS A 92 -18.06 13.08 -2.99
C CYS A 92 -17.91 11.98 -4.06
N GLY A 93 -18.92 11.10 -4.23
CA GLY A 93 -18.87 9.92 -5.10
C GLY A 93 -18.47 8.64 -4.36
N LEU A 94 -18.57 8.61 -3.02
CA LEU A 94 -18.28 7.42 -2.23
C LEU A 94 -19.49 6.48 -2.20
N SER A 95 -19.26 5.17 -2.38
CA SER A 95 -20.28 4.16 -2.14
C SER A 95 -20.67 4.11 -0.65
N ARG A 96 -21.85 3.54 -0.33
CA ARG A 96 -22.30 3.37 1.06
C ARG A 96 -21.24 2.68 1.92
N GLN A 97 -20.63 1.61 1.41
CA GLN A 97 -19.64 0.84 2.15
C GLN A 97 -18.36 1.65 2.44
N LYS A 98 -17.89 2.44 1.46
CA LYS A 98 -16.72 3.33 1.63
C LYS A 98 -17.00 4.43 2.66
N VAL A 99 -18.19 5.03 2.65
CA VAL A 99 -18.60 6.00 3.67
C VAL A 99 -18.57 5.38 5.07
N LEU A 100 -19.17 4.18 5.23
CA LEU A 100 -19.18 3.46 6.51
C LEU A 100 -17.77 3.10 6.97
N GLY A 101 -16.90 2.65 6.08
CA GLY A 101 -15.49 2.35 6.38
C GLY A 101 -14.73 3.58 6.88
N ILE A 102 -14.82 4.70 6.17
CA ILE A 102 -14.14 5.95 6.51
C ILE A 102 -14.66 6.53 7.84
N LYS A 103 -15.98 6.51 8.07
CA LYS A 103 -16.56 6.97 9.37
C LYS A 103 -16.18 6.04 10.52
N ASN A 104 -16.17 4.73 10.31
CA ASN A 104 -15.73 3.76 11.31
C ASN A 104 -14.24 3.98 11.68
N LEU A 105 -13.38 4.17 10.68
CA LEU A 105 -11.97 4.48 10.89
C LEU A 105 -11.79 5.76 11.73
N ALA A 106 -12.50 6.83 11.38
CA ALA A 106 -12.47 8.08 12.15
C ALA A 106 -12.91 7.88 13.60
N LYS A 107 -14.00 7.13 13.82
CA LYS A 107 -14.50 6.78 15.17
C LYS A 107 -13.45 5.99 15.96
N LYS A 108 -12.86 4.93 15.36
CA LYS A 108 -11.87 4.08 16.02
C LYS A 108 -10.60 4.84 16.43
N ILE A 109 -10.17 5.83 15.63
CA ILE A 109 -9.03 6.69 15.99
C ILE A 109 -9.39 7.65 17.13
N LEU A 110 -10.57 8.30 17.09
CA LEU A 110 -10.97 9.27 18.09
C LEU A 110 -11.21 8.64 19.47
N ASN A 111 -11.80 7.46 19.53
CA ASN A 111 -12.02 6.71 20.75
C ASN A 111 -10.82 5.84 21.18
N LYS A 112 -9.70 5.92 20.44
CA LYS A 112 -8.44 5.20 20.69
C LYS A 112 -8.54 3.66 20.61
N SER A 113 -9.64 3.10 20.04
CA SER A 113 -9.74 1.65 19.81
C SER A 113 -8.90 1.16 18.64
N PHE A 114 -8.37 2.07 17.82
CA PHE A 114 -7.30 1.82 16.84
C PHE A 114 -6.15 2.78 17.11
N ASN A 115 -4.99 2.24 17.44
CA ASN A 115 -3.78 3.01 17.71
C ASN A 115 -2.69 2.72 16.66
N PRO A 116 -2.50 3.58 15.66
CA PRO A 116 -1.49 3.37 14.60
C PRO A 116 -0.05 3.24 15.10
N LYS A 117 0.27 3.76 16.30
CA LYS A 117 1.63 3.68 16.85
C LYS A 117 2.05 2.25 17.21
N LEU A 118 1.07 1.37 17.49
CA LEU A 118 1.36 -0.04 17.80
C LEU A 118 1.94 -0.79 16.60
N ILE A 119 1.56 -0.42 15.37
CA ILE A 119 2.01 -1.06 14.14
C ILE A 119 3.55 -1.08 14.05
N ILE A 120 4.23 -0.06 14.58
CA ILE A 120 5.70 0.04 14.52
C ILE A 120 6.38 -1.11 15.28
N LYS A 121 5.72 -1.64 16.32
CA LYS A 121 6.25 -2.71 17.18
C LYS A 121 5.82 -4.11 16.77
N MET A 122 4.86 -4.23 15.86
CA MET A 122 4.31 -5.49 15.36
C MET A 122 5.21 -6.07 14.27
N SER A 123 5.23 -7.39 14.14
CA SER A 123 5.71 -8.09 12.94
C SER A 123 4.85 -7.72 11.73
N ASP A 124 5.27 -8.09 10.52
CA ASP A 124 4.50 -7.78 9.32
C ASP A 124 3.13 -8.47 9.34
N GLU A 125 3.05 -9.72 9.77
CA GLU A 125 1.79 -10.48 9.82
C GLU A 125 0.83 -9.93 10.89
N GLU A 126 1.31 -9.70 12.12
CA GLU A 126 0.51 -9.06 13.18
C GLU A 126 -0.02 -7.70 12.72
N ALA A 127 0.78 -6.91 12.01
CA ALA A 127 0.36 -5.61 11.51
C ALA A 127 -0.68 -5.73 10.38
N ILE A 128 -0.58 -6.75 9.52
CA ILE A 128 -1.58 -7.05 8.49
C ILE A 128 -2.91 -7.43 9.15
N GLU A 129 -2.89 -8.33 10.13
CA GLU A 129 -4.08 -8.74 10.89
C GLU A 129 -4.72 -7.53 11.58
N TYR A 130 -3.94 -6.76 12.33
CA TYR A 130 -4.40 -5.57 13.04
C TYR A 130 -5.03 -4.50 12.11
N LEU A 131 -4.47 -4.30 10.92
CA LEU A 131 -5.02 -3.40 9.92
C LEU A 131 -6.28 -3.99 9.27
N SER A 132 -6.34 -5.31 9.07
CA SER A 132 -7.47 -6.00 8.43
C SER A 132 -8.73 -6.03 9.30
N ASP A 133 -8.62 -5.81 10.61
CA ASP A 133 -9.77 -5.58 11.52
C ASP A 133 -10.51 -4.26 11.26
N LEU A 134 -9.92 -3.38 10.46
CA LEU A 134 -10.57 -2.15 10.06
C LEU A 134 -11.57 -2.42 8.93
N LYS A 135 -12.78 -1.88 9.10
CA LYS A 135 -13.84 -2.02 8.07
C LYS A 135 -13.34 -1.50 6.71
N GLN A 136 -13.51 -2.29 5.67
CA GLN A 136 -13.05 -2.02 4.29
C GLN A 136 -11.51 -2.10 4.10
N ILE A 137 -10.78 -2.64 5.04
CA ILE A 137 -9.36 -2.93 4.87
C ILE A 137 -9.18 -4.45 4.88
N GLY A 138 -8.89 -5.04 3.71
CA GLY A 138 -8.49 -6.43 3.60
C GLY A 138 -6.96 -6.57 3.59
N ARG A 139 -6.47 -7.80 3.55
CA ARG A 139 -5.05 -8.15 3.53
C ARG A 139 -4.24 -7.35 2.52
N TRP A 140 -4.67 -7.32 1.25
CA TRP A 140 -3.98 -6.55 0.20
C TRP A 140 -3.87 -5.06 0.55
N SER A 141 -4.95 -4.44 1.06
CA SER A 141 -4.92 -3.04 1.48
C SER A 141 -3.97 -2.81 2.66
N ALA A 142 -3.93 -3.73 3.62
CA ALA A 142 -3.00 -3.70 4.75
C ALA A 142 -1.54 -3.80 4.28
N GLU A 143 -1.23 -4.74 3.38
CA GLU A 143 0.09 -4.87 2.75
C GLU A 143 0.51 -3.58 2.04
N MET A 144 -0.40 -2.92 1.29
CA MET A 144 -0.12 -1.63 0.64
C MET A 144 0.15 -0.51 1.67
N ILE A 145 -0.54 -0.50 2.79
CA ILE A 145 -0.27 0.44 3.89
C ILE A 145 1.12 0.19 4.50
N LEU A 146 1.48 -1.04 4.75
CA LEU A 146 2.80 -1.38 5.30
C LEU A 146 3.93 -1.02 4.32
N LEU A 147 3.73 -1.28 3.04
CA LEU A 147 4.70 -0.98 2.00
C LEU A 147 4.87 0.53 1.78
N PHE A 148 3.77 1.30 1.62
CA PHE A 148 3.83 2.70 1.22
C PHE A 148 3.81 3.71 2.38
N THR A 149 3.33 3.33 3.57
CA THR A 149 3.23 4.25 4.70
C THR A 149 4.30 3.97 5.75
N TYR A 150 4.54 2.69 6.02
CA TYR A 150 5.55 2.27 7.00
C TYR A 150 6.89 1.90 6.38
N ASN A 151 6.97 1.80 5.05
CA ASN A 151 8.17 1.36 4.31
C ASN A 151 8.76 0.06 4.86
N ARG A 152 7.89 -0.90 5.18
CA ARG A 152 8.32 -2.22 5.58
C ARG A 152 9.12 -2.89 4.47
N PRO A 153 10.31 -3.44 4.74
CA PRO A 153 11.22 -3.91 3.69
C PRO A 153 10.79 -5.22 3.02
N ASP A 154 9.99 -6.06 3.71
CA ASP A 154 9.77 -7.45 3.30
C ASP A 154 8.31 -7.82 3.01
N ILE A 155 7.49 -6.87 2.58
CA ILE A 155 6.10 -7.14 2.17
C ILE A 155 6.08 -7.78 0.79
N TRP A 156 5.38 -8.93 0.68
CA TRP A 156 5.20 -9.69 -0.55
C TRP A 156 3.71 -9.93 -0.83
N PRO A 157 3.02 -9.04 -1.58
CA PRO A 157 1.58 -9.07 -1.75
C PRO A 157 1.17 -10.11 -2.80
N VAL A 158 1.07 -11.37 -2.41
CA VAL A 158 0.75 -12.51 -3.31
C VAL A 158 -0.63 -12.45 -3.96
N GLN A 159 -1.52 -11.59 -3.45
CA GLN A 159 -2.85 -11.34 -4.05
C GLN A 159 -2.85 -10.16 -5.02
N ASP A 160 -1.72 -9.47 -5.20
CA ASP A 160 -1.63 -8.34 -6.11
C ASP A 160 -1.56 -8.79 -7.56
N ILE A 161 -2.58 -8.46 -8.34
CA ILE A 161 -2.68 -8.83 -9.76
C ILE A 161 -1.52 -8.24 -10.57
N GLY A 162 -1.09 -7.02 -10.25
CA GLY A 162 0.05 -6.36 -10.90
C GLY A 162 1.34 -7.13 -10.69
N LEU A 163 1.61 -7.52 -9.45
CA LEU A 163 2.78 -8.35 -9.12
C LEU A 163 2.73 -9.72 -9.81
N LEU A 164 1.58 -10.41 -9.79
CA LEU A 164 1.44 -11.71 -10.43
C LEU A 164 1.64 -11.65 -11.95
N ARG A 165 1.10 -10.62 -12.61
CA ARG A 165 1.33 -10.36 -14.04
C ARG A 165 2.80 -10.06 -14.33
N ALA A 166 3.43 -9.25 -13.50
CA ALA A 166 4.84 -8.90 -13.67
C ALA A 166 5.76 -10.12 -13.47
N ILE A 167 5.47 -10.98 -12.49
CA ILE A 167 6.18 -12.26 -12.32
C ILE A 167 6.01 -13.13 -13.58
N SER A 168 4.77 -13.32 -14.05
CA SER A 168 4.51 -14.10 -15.28
C SER A 168 5.34 -13.58 -16.46
N LYS A 169 5.30 -12.27 -16.69
CA LYS A 169 6.00 -11.61 -17.81
C LYS A 169 7.52 -11.74 -17.70
N ASN A 170 8.09 -11.38 -16.56
CA ASN A 170 9.54 -11.27 -16.40
C ASN A 170 10.23 -12.63 -16.24
N TYR A 171 9.52 -13.64 -15.68
CA TYR A 171 10.06 -14.99 -15.46
C TYR A 171 9.56 -16.01 -16.48
N ASN A 172 8.89 -15.54 -17.55
CA ASN A 172 8.35 -16.41 -18.60
C ASN A 172 7.48 -17.55 -18.03
N LYS A 173 6.55 -17.21 -17.15
CA LYS A 173 5.60 -18.14 -16.56
C LYS A 173 4.18 -17.88 -17.08
N LYS A 174 3.37 -18.96 -17.19
CA LYS A 174 1.95 -18.81 -17.50
C LYS A 174 1.27 -17.98 -16.38
N TYR A 175 0.34 -17.16 -16.74
CA TYR A 175 -0.54 -16.48 -15.76
C TYR A 175 -1.66 -17.45 -15.31
N LEU A 176 -1.89 -17.69 -14.07
CA LEU A 176 -1.23 -17.28 -12.83
C LEU A 176 0.03 -18.14 -12.59
N PRO A 177 1.15 -17.60 -12.09
CA PRO A 177 2.31 -18.42 -11.75
C PRO A 177 1.97 -19.39 -10.60
N PRO A 178 2.57 -20.60 -10.60
CA PRO A 178 2.37 -21.54 -9.49
C PRO A 178 2.76 -20.93 -8.15
N ILE A 179 1.99 -21.20 -7.09
CA ILE A 179 2.26 -20.70 -5.74
C ILE A 179 3.64 -21.12 -5.23
N SER A 180 4.10 -22.31 -5.60
CA SER A 180 5.45 -22.78 -5.28
C SER A 180 6.54 -21.87 -5.85
N PHE A 181 6.35 -21.38 -7.09
CA PHE A 181 7.28 -20.45 -7.70
C PHE A 181 7.22 -19.04 -7.05
N ILE A 182 6.01 -18.56 -6.73
CA ILE A 182 5.83 -17.29 -5.99
C ILE A 182 6.54 -17.35 -4.63
N ASN A 183 6.41 -18.48 -3.92
CA ASN A 183 7.06 -18.69 -2.64
C ASN A 183 8.59 -18.85 -2.76
N LEU A 184 9.07 -19.44 -3.86
CA LEU A 184 10.50 -19.50 -4.18
C LEU A 184 11.08 -18.08 -4.35
N LEU A 185 10.38 -17.21 -5.08
CA LEU A 185 10.79 -15.81 -5.25
C LEU A 185 10.76 -15.05 -3.92
N LYS A 186 9.72 -15.26 -3.09
CA LYS A 186 9.66 -14.68 -1.74
C LYS A 186 10.91 -15.02 -0.93
N LYS A 187 11.26 -16.32 -0.84
CA LYS A 187 12.46 -16.77 -0.12
C LYS A 187 13.75 -16.15 -0.69
N ARG A 188 13.84 -16.02 -2.02
CA ARG A 188 15.00 -15.43 -2.70
C ARG A 188 15.16 -13.95 -2.42
N PHE A 189 14.05 -13.19 -2.37
CA PHE A 189 14.06 -11.73 -2.24
C PHE A 189 14.01 -11.24 -0.81
N SER A 190 13.54 -12.06 0.13
CA SER A 190 13.60 -11.72 1.54
C SER A 190 15.06 -11.46 1.98
N PRO A 191 15.30 -10.41 2.76
CA PRO A 191 14.37 -9.54 3.49
C PRO A 191 13.98 -8.24 2.75
N TYR A 192 13.96 -8.23 1.42
CA TYR A 192 13.69 -7.03 0.61
C TYR A 192 12.59 -7.22 -0.43
N CYS A 193 11.57 -8.04 -0.12
CA CYS A 193 10.45 -8.31 -1.01
C CYS A 193 9.71 -7.03 -1.45
N SER A 194 9.61 -6.01 -0.61
CA SER A 194 8.98 -4.73 -0.96
C SER A 194 9.70 -4.01 -2.10
N VAL A 195 11.03 -4.04 -2.11
CA VAL A 195 11.83 -3.44 -3.18
C VAL A 195 11.73 -4.28 -4.45
N ALA A 196 11.74 -5.61 -4.33
CA ALA A 196 11.51 -6.50 -5.46
C ALA A 196 10.12 -6.27 -6.09
N THR A 197 9.06 -6.18 -5.27
CA THR A 197 7.71 -5.85 -5.71
C THR A 197 7.68 -4.52 -6.47
N TRP A 198 8.33 -3.50 -5.95
CA TRP A 198 8.40 -2.18 -6.55
C TRP A 198 9.04 -2.16 -7.95
N TYR A 199 10.13 -2.90 -8.15
CA TYR A 199 10.79 -3.00 -9.45
C TYR A 199 10.07 -3.93 -10.44
N LEU A 200 9.29 -4.88 -9.94
CA LEU A 200 8.47 -5.76 -10.77
C LEU A 200 7.24 -5.03 -11.34
N TRP A 201 6.60 -4.14 -10.57
CA TRP A 201 5.48 -3.31 -11.04
C TRP A 201 5.88 -2.36 -12.17
#